data_f41f22096aee98ad3dfa6e49994afa17
#
_entry.id   f41f22096aee98ad3dfa6e49994afa17
#
_cell.length_a   1.000
_cell.length_b   1.000
_cell.length_c   1.000
_cell.angle_alpha   90.00
_cell.angle_beta   90.00
_cell.angle_gamma   90.00
#
_symmetry.space_group_name_H-M   'P 1'
#
loop_
_entity.id
_entity.type
_entity.pdbx_description
1 polymer ?
#
loop_
_entity_poly.entity_id
_entity_poly.type
_entity_poly.pdbx_seq_one_letter_code
_entity_poly.pdbx_strand_id
1 'polypeptide(L)'
;MSLKCGIVGLPNVGKSTLFNALTKAGVAAENYPFCTIEPSVGIVEVPDKRLEALAAIAKPQKIIPAVTEFVDIAGLVAGASKGEGLGNQFLANIRETDAVLHVVRCFADDNVVHVSGGVDPLRDIEIIDTELALADMGTVEKALNRYRRPASAGDKEAKLLVAVLEKCFAQLDKGKPVRALDLSKEEWGNLKPFCLITAKPVLYAANVAEEGFTNNPHLDAVIEHAKTEKAEVVAICAAIEAEIAELDDDEKQLFLNDLGLEEPGLDRLIHAGYHLLGLQTYFTAGPKEVRAWTIHKGDTAPQAAGVIHTDFERGFIRAQTIAYDDYLSCNGEQGAKEAGKMRAEGKDYIVKDGDVLNFLFNV
;
A
#
# COMPACT_ATOMS: atom_id res chain seq x y z
N MET A 1 -5.26 -6.71 10.80
CA MET A 1 -3.80 -6.68 10.50
C MET A 1 -3.57 -5.49 9.62
N SER A 2 -2.67 -4.60 10.01
CA SER A 2 -2.26 -3.49 9.13
C SER A 2 -1.46 -4.07 7.96
N LEU A 3 -1.69 -3.52 6.77
CA LEU A 3 -0.99 -3.92 5.56
C LEU A 3 0.27 -3.07 5.41
N LYS A 4 1.37 -3.71 5.00
CA LYS A 4 2.70 -3.12 4.97
C LYS A 4 3.13 -2.84 3.54
N CYS A 5 3.56 -1.61 3.27
CA CYS A 5 4.19 -1.22 2.01
C CYS A 5 5.70 -1.08 2.22
N GLY A 6 6.49 -1.92 1.56
CA GLY A 6 7.95 -1.88 1.66
C GLY A 6 8.56 -0.88 0.70
N ILE A 7 9.34 0.06 1.22
CA ILE A 7 10.04 1.07 0.42
C ILE A 7 11.37 0.50 -0.05
N VAL A 8 11.56 0.42 -1.37
CA VAL A 8 12.78 -0.08 -1.99
C VAL A 8 13.36 0.96 -2.97
N GLY A 9 14.61 0.84 -3.28
CA GLY A 9 15.30 1.69 -4.26
C GLY A 9 16.81 1.63 -4.10
N LEU A 10 17.54 2.07 -5.11
CA LEU A 10 18.99 2.17 -5.05
C LEU A 10 19.45 3.21 -4.01
N PRO A 11 20.71 3.20 -3.58
CA PRO A 11 21.25 4.27 -2.75
C PRO A 11 21.13 5.65 -3.43
N ASN A 12 20.92 6.69 -2.64
CA ASN A 12 20.87 8.09 -3.08
C ASN A 12 19.72 8.45 -4.08
N VAL A 13 18.64 7.70 -4.07
CA VAL A 13 17.43 8.02 -4.85
C VAL A 13 16.40 8.88 -4.08
N GLY A 14 16.68 9.21 -2.81
CA GLY A 14 15.78 9.96 -1.93
C GLY A 14 14.90 9.10 -1.02
N LYS A 15 15.17 7.78 -0.92
CA LYS A 15 14.37 6.83 -0.14
C LYS A 15 14.25 7.23 1.34
N SER A 16 15.39 7.51 2.01
CA SER A 16 15.39 7.89 3.44
C SER A 16 14.74 9.26 3.67
N THR A 17 14.92 10.20 2.74
CA THR A 17 14.24 11.51 2.80
C THR A 17 12.72 11.32 2.75
N LEU A 18 12.24 10.51 1.80
CA LEU A 18 10.82 10.16 1.66
C LEU A 18 10.28 9.46 2.91
N PHE A 19 10.98 8.46 3.43
CA PHE A 19 10.56 7.73 4.63
C PHE A 19 10.48 8.66 5.85
N ASN A 20 11.48 9.54 6.02
CA ASN A 20 11.47 10.52 7.11
C ASN A 20 10.31 11.51 6.98
N ALA A 21 10.02 12.00 5.77
CA ALA A 21 8.87 12.86 5.52
C ALA A 21 7.54 12.15 5.83
N LEU A 22 7.37 10.90 5.39
CA LEU A 22 6.21 10.07 5.72
C LEU A 22 6.04 9.85 7.22
N THR A 23 7.13 9.57 7.95
CA THR A 23 7.08 9.29 9.39
C THR A 23 6.92 10.54 10.25
N LYS A 24 7.36 11.71 9.79
CA LYS A 24 7.10 13.00 10.45
C LYS A 24 5.65 13.44 10.29
N ALA A 25 5.07 13.22 9.12
CA ALA A 25 3.65 13.44 8.88
C ALA A 25 2.79 12.39 9.63
N GLY A 26 3.41 11.32 10.15
CA GLY A 26 2.76 10.23 10.87
C GLY A 26 2.57 10.51 12.36
N VAL A 27 1.69 9.74 12.98
CA VAL A 27 1.37 9.83 14.41
C VAL A 27 2.31 8.96 15.24
N ALA A 28 2.58 9.40 16.48
CA ALA A 28 3.28 8.58 17.45
C ALA A 28 2.55 7.23 17.62
N ALA A 29 3.26 6.13 17.39
CA ALA A 29 2.75 4.75 17.41
C ALA A 29 2.02 4.39 18.73
N GLU A 30 2.26 5.16 19.80
CA GLU A 30 1.63 5.00 21.12
C GLU A 30 0.10 5.18 21.11
N ASN A 31 -0.45 5.84 20.09
CA ASN A 31 -1.90 6.09 20.00
C ASN A 31 -2.70 4.95 19.34
N TYR A 32 -2.01 3.94 18.77
CA TYR A 32 -2.67 2.84 18.07
C TYR A 32 -2.39 1.50 18.77
N PRO A 33 -3.39 0.86 19.38
CA PRO A 33 -3.23 -0.47 19.96
C PRO A 33 -2.92 -1.49 18.85
N PHE A 34 -1.92 -2.36 19.11
CA PHE A 34 -1.43 -3.44 18.25
C PHE A 34 -0.37 -3.06 17.18
N CYS A 35 0.20 -1.86 17.20
CA CYS A 35 1.35 -1.51 16.36
C CYS A 35 2.66 -1.82 17.10
N THR A 36 3.55 -2.58 16.46
CA THR A 36 4.89 -2.86 17.00
C THR A 36 5.80 -1.71 16.59
N ILE A 37 6.50 -1.10 17.54
CA ILE A 37 7.49 -0.03 17.26
C ILE A 37 8.79 -0.73 16.83
N GLU A 38 9.01 -0.83 15.53
CA GLU A 38 10.29 -1.24 14.95
C GLU A 38 10.96 -0.02 14.30
N PRO A 39 12.30 0.11 14.37
CA PRO A 39 13.01 1.31 13.92
C PRO A 39 12.83 1.67 12.44
N SER A 40 12.39 0.73 11.63
CA SER A 40 12.19 0.88 10.19
C SER A 40 10.72 0.84 9.76
N VAL A 41 9.76 0.93 10.69
CA VAL A 41 8.32 0.93 10.39
C VAL A 41 7.74 2.30 10.74
N GLY A 42 7.16 2.96 9.74
CA GLY A 42 6.42 4.20 9.87
C GLY A 42 4.91 3.95 9.79
N ILE A 43 4.17 4.38 10.81
CA ILE A 43 2.71 4.38 10.80
C ILE A 43 2.26 5.74 10.29
N VAL A 44 1.47 5.74 9.22
CA VAL A 44 1.06 6.96 8.55
C VAL A 44 -0.46 7.00 8.48
N GLU A 45 -1.05 8.14 8.84
CA GLU A 45 -2.48 8.37 8.66
C GLU A 45 -2.83 8.43 7.18
N VAL A 46 -3.98 7.86 6.83
CA VAL A 46 -4.56 8.00 5.49
C VAL A 46 -5.38 9.28 5.46
N PRO A 47 -4.95 10.31 4.71
CA PRO A 47 -5.69 11.56 4.62
C PRO A 47 -7.09 11.31 4.06
N ASP A 48 -8.13 11.77 4.76
CA ASP A 48 -9.52 11.59 4.28
C ASP A 48 -10.40 12.75 4.75
N LYS A 49 -10.67 13.69 3.85
CA LYS A 49 -11.53 14.87 4.11
C LYS A 49 -12.96 14.49 4.54
N ARG A 50 -13.40 13.25 4.23
CA ARG A 50 -14.70 12.75 4.65
C ARG A 50 -14.81 12.59 6.15
N LEU A 51 -13.71 12.25 6.82
CA LEU A 51 -13.65 12.09 8.27
C LEU A 51 -13.93 13.41 9.00
N GLU A 52 -13.35 14.51 8.50
CA GLU A 52 -13.58 15.86 9.05
C GLU A 52 -15.03 16.31 8.85
N ALA A 53 -15.59 16.08 7.67
CA ALA A 53 -16.98 16.42 7.36
C ALA A 53 -17.98 15.65 8.25
N LEU A 54 -17.73 14.36 8.51
CA LEU A 54 -18.53 13.57 9.46
C LEU A 54 -18.37 14.08 10.89
N ALA A 55 -17.16 14.47 11.29
CA ALA A 55 -16.89 15.01 12.62
C ALA A 55 -17.58 16.37 12.84
N ALA A 56 -17.67 17.22 11.82
CA ALA A 56 -18.38 18.50 11.90
C ALA A 56 -19.88 18.33 12.26
N ILE A 57 -20.49 17.23 11.79
CA ILE A 57 -21.89 16.89 12.08
C ILE A 57 -22.03 16.17 13.43
N ALA A 58 -21.25 15.11 13.64
CA ALA A 58 -21.36 14.25 14.82
C ALA A 58 -20.80 14.91 16.10
N LYS A 59 -19.92 15.91 15.98
CA LYS A 59 -19.24 16.63 17.07
C LYS A 59 -18.65 15.66 18.09
N PRO A 60 -17.74 14.77 17.68
CA PRO A 60 -17.20 13.73 18.54
C PRO A 60 -16.18 14.30 19.54
N GLN A 61 -15.89 13.50 20.58
CA GLN A 61 -14.79 13.78 21.49
C GLN A 61 -13.42 13.44 20.88
N LYS A 62 -13.38 12.48 19.94
CA LYS A 62 -12.17 12.03 19.23
C LYS A 62 -12.43 11.79 17.77
N ILE A 63 -11.45 12.09 16.93
CA ILE A 63 -11.41 11.75 15.51
C ILE A 63 -10.23 10.80 15.34
N ILE A 64 -10.47 9.64 14.70
CA ILE A 64 -9.47 8.60 14.53
C ILE A 64 -9.39 8.25 13.04
N PRO A 65 -8.32 8.64 12.33
CA PRO A 65 -8.13 8.31 10.92
C PRO A 65 -7.79 6.84 10.71
N ALA A 66 -7.89 6.36 9.49
CA ALA A 66 -7.30 5.10 9.06
C ALA A 66 -5.76 5.25 9.00
N VAL A 67 -5.05 4.15 9.17
CA VAL A 67 -3.59 4.14 9.09
C VAL A 67 -3.10 3.05 8.15
N THR A 68 -1.93 3.28 7.56
CA THR A 68 -1.16 2.30 6.79
C THR A 68 0.28 2.26 7.29
N GLU A 69 0.98 1.15 7.05
CA GLU A 69 2.37 0.99 7.46
C GLU A 69 3.30 1.07 6.26
N PHE A 70 4.33 1.90 6.37
CA PHE A 70 5.47 1.92 5.46
C PHE A 70 6.70 1.36 6.16
N VAL A 71 7.45 0.51 5.46
CA VAL A 71 8.66 -0.12 6.00
C VAL A 71 9.84 0.36 5.18
N ASP A 72 10.79 1.09 5.81
CA ASP A 72 12.06 1.43 5.15
C ASP A 72 12.94 0.18 5.09
N ILE A 73 13.15 -0.29 3.89
CA ILE A 73 14.00 -1.43 3.63
C ILE A 73 15.35 -0.92 3.15
N ALA A 74 16.41 -1.20 3.93
CA ALA A 74 17.77 -0.73 3.62
C ALA A 74 18.12 -0.97 2.14
N GLY A 75 18.80 0.01 1.53
CA GLY A 75 19.00 0.04 0.08
C GLY A 75 19.66 -1.22 -0.49
N LEU A 76 19.11 -1.71 -1.58
CA LEU A 76 19.66 -2.81 -2.36
C LEU A 76 20.89 -2.31 -3.13
N VAL A 77 21.95 -3.10 -3.14
CA VAL A 77 23.08 -2.96 -4.07
C VAL A 77 23.13 -4.19 -4.98
N ALA A 78 23.61 -4.01 -6.19
CA ALA A 78 23.78 -5.11 -7.14
C ALA A 78 24.57 -6.28 -6.49
N GLY A 79 24.10 -7.52 -6.68
CA GLY A 79 24.70 -8.71 -6.09
C GLY A 79 24.15 -9.10 -4.71
N ALA A 80 23.10 -8.44 -4.22
CA ALA A 80 22.49 -8.76 -2.92
C ALA A 80 21.91 -10.17 -2.85
N SER A 81 21.40 -10.70 -3.95
CA SER A 81 20.87 -12.07 -4.05
C SER A 81 21.93 -13.16 -3.91
N LYS A 82 23.23 -12.83 -4.16
CA LYS A 82 24.38 -13.74 -4.07
C LYS A 82 25.24 -13.50 -2.81
N GLY A 83 24.94 -12.42 -2.06
CA GLY A 83 25.73 -12.00 -0.91
C GLY A 83 25.35 -12.66 0.40
N GLU A 84 26.33 -12.84 1.30
CA GLU A 84 26.11 -13.20 2.68
C GLU A 84 25.76 -11.93 3.48
N GLY A 85 24.75 -12.00 4.38
CA GLY A 85 24.45 -10.95 5.34
C GLY A 85 23.36 -9.96 4.93
N LEU A 86 23.67 -8.69 4.68
CA LEU A 86 22.70 -7.60 4.50
C LEU A 86 21.72 -7.80 3.34
N GLY A 87 22.12 -8.41 2.22
CA GLY A 87 21.23 -8.70 1.10
C GLY A 87 20.13 -9.70 1.44
N ASN A 88 20.45 -10.74 2.21
CA ASN A 88 19.44 -11.72 2.66
C ASN A 88 18.44 -11.11 3.64
N GLN A 89 18.89 -10.20 4.51
CA GLN A 89 17.99 -9.49 5.42
C GLN A 89 17.08 -8.54 4.68
N PHE A 90 17.57 -7.82 3.68
CA PHE A 90 16.77 -7.00 2.77
C PHE A 90 15.64 -7.80 2.12
N LEU A 91 15.97 -8.95 1.51
CA LEU A 91 14.98 -9.81 0.84
C LEU A 91 13.97 -10.41 1.83
N ALA A 92 14.40 -10.73 3.07
CA ALA A 92 13.49 -11.20 4.11
C ALA A 92 12.49 -10.11 4.50
N ASN A 93 12.94 -8.87 4.69
CA ASN A 93 12.07 -7.75 5.05
C ASN A 93 11.03 -7.46 3.95
N ILE A 94 11.43 -7.49 2.66
CA ILE A 94 10.46 -7.33 1.56
C ILE A 94 9.43 -8.47 1.56
N ARG A 95 9.82 -9.71 1.86
CA ARG A 95 8.87 -10.83 1.90
C ARG A 95 7.75 -10.63 2.90
N GLU A 96 7.99 -9.90 3.98
CA GLU A 96 7.01 -9.61 5.03
C GLU A 96 6.06 -8.46 4.69
N THR A 97 6.30 -7.72 3.60
CA THR A 97 5.40 -6.65 3.14
C THR A 97 4.34 -7.17 2.17
N ASP A 98 3.27 -6.41 1.98
CA ASP A 98 2.15 -6.77 1.10
C ASP A 98 2.26 -6.13 -0.29
N ALA A 99 2.94 -5.00 -0.40
CA ALA A 99 3.23 -4.28 -1.63
C ALA A 99 4.64 -3.68 -1.60
N VAL A 100 5.13 -3.25 -2.75
CA VAL A 100 6.43 -2.61 -2.92
C VAL A 100 6.25 -1.19 -3.42
N LEU A 101 6.80 -0.21 -2.70
CA LEU A 101 6.98 1.16 -3.14
C LEU A 101 8.41 1.32 -3.69
N HIS A 102 8.54 1.40 -4.99
CA HIS A 102 9.83 1.53 -5.64
C HIS A 102 10.17 3.01 -5.88
N VAL A 103 11.09 3.54 -5.10
CA VAL A 103 11.57 4.92 -5.25
C VAL A 103 12.62 4.98 -6.34
N VAL A 104 12.37 5.81 -7.35
CA VAL A 104 13.21 5.94 -8.54
C VAL A 104 13.64 7.39 -8.70
N ARG A 105 14.94 7.62 -8.94
CA ARG A 105 15.50 8.95 -9.13
C ARG A 105 15.25 9.45 -10.54
N CYS A 106 14.51 10.55 -10.65
CA CYS A 106 14.17 11.23 -11.92
C CYS A 106 14.68 12.69 -11.95
N PHE A 107 15.76 13.00 -11.24
CA PHE A 107 16.39 14.32 -11.17
C PHE A 107 17.92 14.21 -11.29
N ALA A 108 18.54 15.22 -11.88
CA ALA A 108 19.98 15.39 -11.89
C ALA A 108 20.39 16.35 -10.76
N ASP A 109 21.40 15.98 -9.99
CA ASP A 109 22.01 16.83 -8.96
C ASP A 109 23.50 16.45 -8.85
N ASP A 110 24.39 17.40 -9.14
CA ASP A 110 25.84 17.19 -9.11
C ASP A 110 26.40 16.94 -7.71
N ASN A 111 25.67 17.36 -6.66
CA ASN A 111 26.05 17.16 -5.27
C ASN A 111 25.65 15.78 -4.76
N VAL A 112 24.79 15.05 -5.47
CA VAL A 112 24.30 13.72 -5.08
C VAL A 112 24.86 12.68 -6.04
N VAL A 113 25.90 11.97 -5.59
CA VAL A 113 26.56 10.93 -6.39
C VAL A 113 25.57 9.81 -6.74
N HIS A 114 25.46 9.49 -8.04
CA HIS A 114 24.70 8.32 -8.49
C HIS A 114 25.62 7.08 -8.50
N VAL A 115 25.17 5.96 -7.94
CA VAL A 115 25.96 4.71 -7.83
C VAL A 115 26.40 4.14 -9.19
N SER A 116 25.69 4.45 -10.26
CA SER A 116 25.97 3.98 -11.62
C SER A 116 26.58 5.05 -12.54
N GLY A 117 27.02 6.19 -11.98
CA GLY A 117 27.72 7.25 -12.74
C GLY A 117 26.83 8.16 -13.57
N GLY A 118 25.52 8.02 -13.54
CA GLY A 118 24.55 8.87 -14.25
C GLY A 118 23.12 8.46 -13.94
N VAL A 119 22.17 9.41 -14.06
CA VAL A 119 20.75 9.16 -13.80
C VAL A 119 20.14 8.42 -14.98
N ASP A 120 19.68 7.21 -14.75
CA ASP A 120 18.97 6.36 -15.70
C ASP A 120 17.91 5.54 -14.94
N PRO A 121 16.69 6.06 -14.85
CA PRO A 121 15.63 5.43 -14.05
C PRO A 121 15.31 4.00 -14.47
N LEU A 122 15.32 3.71 -15.78
CA LEU A 122 14.98 2.37 -16.27
C LEU A 122 16.05 1.36 -15.90
N ARG A 123 17.32 1.72 -16.00
CA ARG A 123 18.42 0.89 -15.55
C ARG A 123 18.36 0.64 -14.04
N ASP A 124 17.99 1.65 -13.26
CA ASP A 124 17.86 1.53 -11.81
C ASP A 124 16.72 0.57 -11.43
N ILE A 125 15.58 0.64 -12.14
CA ILE A 125 14.48 -0.31 -11.99
C ILE A 125 14.94 -1.73 -12.37
N GLU A 126 15.61 -1.90 -13.51
CA GLU A 126 16.09 -3.19 -13.99
C GLU A 126 17.07 -3.86 -13.00
N ILE A 127 17.93 -3.09 -12.35
CA ILE A 127 18.84 -3.62 -11.32
C ILE A 127 18.06 -4.20 -10.15
N ILE A 128 17.09 -3.46 -9.62
CA ILE A 128 16.25 -3.93 -8.51
C ILE A 128 15.43 -5.16 -8.94
N ASP A 129 14.74 -5.09 -10.06
CA ASP A 129 13.89 -6.18 -10.55
C ASP A 129 14.70 -7.47 -10.81
N THR A 130 15.93 -7.35 -11.31
CA THR A 130 16.83 -8.48 -11.51
C THR A 130 17.16 -9.17 -10.18
N GLU A 131 17.52 -8.40 -9.15
CA GLU A 131 17.86 -8.96 -7.84
C GLU A 131 16.64 -9.65 -7.19
N LEU A 132 15.45 -9.04 -7.31
CA LEU A 132 14.21 -9.64 -6.81
C LEU A 132 13.84 -10.92 -7.59
N ALA A 133 14.01 -10.91 -8.91
CA ALA A 133 13.76 -12.08 -9.76
C ALA A 133 14.70 -13.25 -9.42
N LEU A 134 15.99 -12.98 -9.21
CA LEU A 134 16.96 -13.98 -8.80
C LEU A 134 16.61 -14.61 -7.43
N ALA A 135 16.17 -13.79 -6.48
CA ALA A 135 15.72 -14.27 -5.17
C ALA A 135 14.50 -15.20 -5.28
N ASP A 136 13.54 -14.84 -6.14
CA ASP A 136 12.34 -15.64 -6.36
C ASP A 136 12.64 -16.90 -7.16
N MET A 137 13.55 -16.85 -8.15
CA MET A 137 14.01 -18.04 -8.87
C MET A 137 14.52 -19.13 -7.92
N GLY A 138 15.36 -18.75 -6.94
CA GLY A 138 15.83 -19.68 -5.91
C GLY A 138 14.70 -20.27 -5.05
N THR A 139 13.66 -19.50 -4.79
CA THR A 139 12.48 -19.98 -4.04
C THR A 139 11.65 -20.94 -4.89
N VAL A 140 11.37 -20.58 -6.15
CA VAL A 140 10.62 -21.40 -7.10
C VAL A 140 11.35 -22.72 -7.41
N GLU A 141 12.68 -22.69 -7.60
CA GLU A 141 13.49 -23.88 -7.85
C GLU A 141 13.44 -24.86 -6.69
N LYS A 142 13.58 -24.39 -5.45
CA LYS A 142 13.41 -25.23 -4.25
C LYS A 142 12.02 -25.84 -4.17
N ALA A 143 10.98 -25.07 -4.50
CA ALA A 143 9.61 -25.55 -4.53
C ALA A 143 9.43 -26.62 -5.61
N LEU A 144 9.92 -26.40 -6.84
CA LEU A 144 9.87 -27.39 -7.94
C LEU A 144 10.56 -28.71 -7.55
N ASN A 145 11.74 -28.62 -6.93
CA ASN A 145 12.46 -29.83 -6.46
C ASN A 145 11.67 -30.62 -5.42
N ARG A 146 10.92 -29.92 -4.55
CA ARG A 146 10.06 -30.55 -3.54
C ARG A 146 8.83 -31.23 -4.13
N TYR A 147 8.15 -30.59 -5.09
CA TYR A 147 6.83 -31.02 -5.56
C TYR A 147 6.87 -31.89 -6.84
N ARG A 148 7.98 -31.95 -7.60
CA ARG A 148 8.09 -32.78 -8.80
C ARG A 148 7.89 -34.28 -8.54
N ARG A 149 8.41 -34.81 -7.43
CA ARG A 149 8.24 -36.22 -7.07
C ARG A 149 6.78 -36.57 -6.78
N PRO A 150 6.08 -35.89 -5.88
CA PRO A 150 4.65 -36.10 -5.65
C PRO A 150 3.81 -35.97 -6.93
N ALA A 151 4.09 -34.97 -7.76
CA ALA A 151 3.42 -34.75 -9.03
C ALA A 151 3.58 -35.96 -9.99
N SER A 152 4.80 -36.50 -10.08
CA SER A 152 5.09 -37.68 -10.89
C SER A 152 4.43 -38.95 -10.33
N ALA A 153 4.21 -39.02 -9.03
CA ALA A 153 3.51 -40.11 -8.36
C ALA A 153 1.98 -40.06 -8.50
N GLY A 154 1.44 -39.04 -9.17
CA GLY A 154 0.01 -38.93 -9.47
C GLY A 154 -0.78 -37.98 -8.60
N ASP A 155 -0.14 -37.28 -7.67
CA ASP A 155 -0.77 -36.24 -6.82
C ASP A 155 -1.26 -35.10 -7.72
N LYS A 156 -2.58 -34.88 -7.71
CA LYS A 156 -3.24 -33.86 -8.55
C LYS A 156 -2.91 -32.41 -8.12
N GLU A 157 -2.86 -32.15 -6.82
CA GLU A 157 -2.55 -30.82 -6.30
C GLU A 157 -1.09 -30.47 -6.60
N ALA A 158 -0.16 -31.43 -6.40
CA ALA A 158 1.24 -31.22 -6.74
C ALA A 158 1.44 -31.00 -8.25
N LYS A 159 0.67 -31.64 -9.12
CA LYS A 159 0.72 -31.41 -10.58
C LYS A 159 0.32 -30.00 -10.96
N LEU A 160 -0.79 -29.50 -10.40
CA LEU A 160 -1.26 -28.12 -10.63
C LEU A 160 -0.22 -27.11 -10.14
N LEU A 161 0.31 -27.34 -8.95
CA LEU A 161 1.33 -26.46 -8.36
C LEU A 161 2.61 -26.45 -9.19
N VAL A 162 3.13 -27.61 -9.64
CA VAL A 162 4.32 -27.68 -10.49
C VAL A 162 4.11 -26.92 -11.79
N ALA A 163 2.94 -27.04 -12.42
CA ALA A 163 2.64 -26.34 -13.66
C ALA A 163 2.68 -24.80 -13.49
N VAL A 164 2.15 -24.29 -12.37
CA VAL A 164 2.19 -22.85 -12.05
C VAL A 164 3.62 -22.39 -11.72
N LEU A 165 4.35 -23.17 -10.93
CA LEU A 165 5.75 -22.85 -10.59
C LEU A 165 6.66 -22.85 -11.82
N GLU A 166 6.43 -23.73 -12.81
CA GLU A 166 7.16 -23.73 -14.08
C GLU A 166 6.87 -22.48 -14.92
N LYS A 167 5.61 -21.99 -14.92
CA LYS A 167 5.29 -20.67 -15.53
C LYS A 167 6.05 -19.53 -14.84
N CYS A 168 6.07 -19.53 -13.49
CA CYS A 168 6.82 -18.53 -12.73
C CYS A 168 8.31 -18.57 -13.04
N PHE A 169 8.91 -19.78 -13.06
CA PHE A 169 10.32 -19.95 -13.37
C PHE A 169 10.66 -19.42 -14.77
N ALA A 170 9.90 -19.79 -15.79
CA ALA A 170 10.10 -19.34 -17.16
C ALA A 170 9.91 -17.83 -17.35
N GLN A 171 9.09 -17.19 -16.52
CA GLN A 171 8.90 -15.73 -16.49
C GLN A 171 10.10 -15.03 -15.87
N LEU A 172 10.55 -15.50 -14.70
CA LEU A 172 11.68 -14.97 -13.96
C LEU A 172 13.00 -15.14 -14.73
N ASP A 173 13.20 -16.25 -15.44
CA ASP A 173 14.36 -16.51 -16.29
C ASP A 173 14.51 -15.49 -17.43
N LYS A 174 13.40 -14.84 -17.83
CA LYS A 174 13.38 -13.73 -18.80
C LYS A 174 13.56 -12.35 -18.13
N GLY A 175 13.88 -12.30 -16.85
CA GLY A 175 13.96 -11.06 -16.07
C GLY A 175 12.61 -10.36 -15.86
N LYS A 176 11.48 -11.06 -16.01
CA LYS A 176 10.15 -10.48 -15.87
C LYS A 176 9.51 -10.88 -14.54
N PRO A 177 8.79 -9.97 -13.87
CA PRO A 177 8.16 -10.24 -12.59
C PRO A 177 6.98 -11.21 -12.71
N VAL A 178 6.74 -11.99 -11.65
CA VAL A 178 5.61 -12.93 -11.59
C VAL A 178 4.26 -12.23 -11.68
N ARG A 179 4.14 -10.99 -11.16
CA ARG A 179 2.92 -10.16 -11.21
C ARG A 179 2.42 -9.89 -12.64
N ALA A 180 3.31 -9.97 -13.63
CA ALA A 180 2.95 -9.78 -15.04
C ALA A 180 2.39 -11.04 -15.73
N LEU A 181 2.34 -12.20 -15.03
CA LEU A 181 1.72 -13.40 -15.54
C LEU A 181 0.18 -13.30 -15.50
N ASP A 182 -0.46 -13.82 -16.55
CA ASP A 182 -1.90 -14.02 -16.57
C ASP A 182 -2.23 -15.37 -15.92
N LEU A 183 -2.53 -15.34 -14.62
CA LEU A 183 -2.85 -16.51 -13.81
C LEU A 183 -4.30 -16.42 -13.31
N SER A 184 -4.95 -17.57 -13.21
CA SER A 184 -6.27 -17.67 -12.61
C SER A 184 -6.24 -17.38 -11.11
N LYS A 185 -7.40 -17.08 -10.51
CA LYS A 185 -7.53 -16.86 -9.06
C LYS A 185 -7.03 -18.05 -8.24
N GLU A 186 -7.25 -19.27 -8.73
CA GLU A 186 -6.78 -20.50 -8.10
C GLU A 186 -5.25 -20.61 -8.15
N GLU A 187 -4.65 -20.34 -9.31
CA GLU A 187 -3.19 -20.35 -9.48
C GLU A 187 -2.53 -19.31 -8.56
N TRP A 188 -3.07 -18.10 -8.46
CA TRP A 188 -2.63 -17.09 -7.50
C TRP A 188 -2.74 -17.58 -6.06
N GLY A 189 -3.84 -18.27 -5.72
CA GLY A 189 -4.03 -18.89 -4.40
C GLY A 189 -2.92 -19.89 -4.06
N ASN A 190 -2.53 -20.70 -5.04
CA ASN A 190 -1.48 -21.72 -4.89
C ASN A 190 -0.08 -21.11 -4.72
N LEU A 191 0.16 -19.87 -5.17
CA LEU A 191 1.45 -19.17 -5.03
C LEU A 191 1.63 -18.45 -3.68
N LYS A 192 0.54 -18.12 -2.98
CA LYS A 192 0.61 -17.37 -1.72
C LYS A 192 1.60 -17.92 -0.68
N PRO A 193 1.67 -19.27 -0.45
CA PRO A 193 2.59 -19.83 0.55
C PRO A 193 4.08 -19.61 0.25
N PHE A 194 4.44 -19.25 -0.98
CA PHE A 194 5.84 -19.04 -1.37
C PHE A 194 6.31 -17.61 -1.16
N CYS A 195 5.41 -16.67 -0.85
CA CYS A 195 5.74 -15.26 -0.58
C CYS A 195 6.69 -14.67 -1.63
N LEU A 196 6.39 -14.92 -2.93
CA LEU A 196 7.21 -14.43 -4.03
C LEU A 196 7.19 -12.89 -4.03
N ILE A 197 8.36 -12.29 -4.04
CA ILE A 197 8.53 -10.83 -3.99
C ILE A 197 8.01 -10.18 -5.27
N THR A 198 8.37 -10.77 -6.42
CA THR A 198 7.97 -10.27 -7.74
C THR A 198 6.48 -10.52 -8.07
N ALA A 199 5.76 -11.28 -7.23
CA ALA A 199 4.31 -11.44 -7.31
C ALA A 199 3.55 -10.30 -6.63
N LYS A 200 4.22 -9.51 -5.79
CA LYS A 200 3.60 -8.39 -5.07
C LYS A 200 3.29 -7.24 -6.01
N PRO A 201 2.21 -6.49 -5.77
CA PRO A 201 1.93 -5.27 -6.50
C PRO A 201 3.02 -4.22 -6.25
N VAL A 202 3.29 -3.39 -7.24
CA VAL A 202 4.31 -2.33 -7.21
C VAL A 202 3.70 -0.97 -7.50
N LEU A 203 4.18 0.04 -6.77
CA LEU A 203 3.93 1.45 -6.98
C LEU A 203 5.28 2.13 -7.20
N TYR A 204 5.41 2.92 -8.24
CA TYR A 204 6.62 3.71 -8.48
C TYR A 204 6.49 5.11 -7.88
N ALA A 205 7.39 5.49 -6.98
CA ALA A 205 7.58 6.86 -6.54
C ALA A 205 8.71 7.48 -7.37
N ALA A 206 8.33 8.23 -8.41
CA ALA A 206 9.29 8.95 -9.24
C ALA A 206 9.72 10.23 -8.51
N ASN A 207 10.91 10.20 -7.91
CA ASN A 207 11.47 11.34 -7.20
C ASN A 207 12.07 12.34 -8.18
N VAL A 208 11.43 13.48 -8.33
CA VAL A 208 11.79 14.57 -9.26
C VAL A 208 12.38 15.76 -8.51
N ALA A 209 13.02 16.67 -9.23
CA ALA A 209 13.35 18.01 -8.70
C ALA A 209 12.10 18.88 -8.64
N GLU A 210 12.17 20.02 -7.95
CA GLU A 210 11.08 20.99 -7.78
C GLU A 210 10.41 21.38 -9.09
N GLU A 211 11.18 21.66 -10.14
CA GLU A 211 10.68 22.00 -11.48
C GLU A 211 10.50 20.76 -12.39
N GLY A 212 10.68 19.54 -11.83
CA GLY A 212 10.76 18.29 -12.60
C GLY A 212 9.44 17.55 -12.79
N PHE A 213 8.29 18.13 -12.44
CA PHE A 213 6.98 17.50 -12.60
C PHE A 213 6.46 17.53 -14.04
N THR A 214 7.00 18.44 -14.87
CA THR A 214 6.65 18.58 -16.28
C THR A 214 7.92 18.62 -17.15
N ASN A 215 7.80 18.20 -18.43
CA ASN A 215 8.92 18.17 -19.37
C ASN A 215 10.16 17.40 -18.85
N ASN A 216 9.95 16.31 -18.14
CA ASN A 216 10.99 15.48 -17.55
C ASN A 216 11.08 14.13 -18.29
N PRO A 217 12.07 13.94 -19.18
CA PRO A 217 12.23 12.67 -19.92
C PRO A 217 12.42 11.46 -19.04
N HIS A 218 13.02 11.62 -17.84
CA HIS A 218 13.21 10.53 -16.89
C HIS A 218 11.88 10.10 -16.27
N LEU A 219 11.01 11.06 -15.91
CA LEU A 219 9.66 10.77 -15.42
C LEU A 219 8.81 10.10 -16.51
N ASP A 220 8.86 10.63 -17.73
CA ASP A 220 8.12 10.07 -18.87
C ASP A 220 8.53 8.61 -19.14
N ALA A 221 9.83 8.31 -19.06
CA ALA A 221 10.33 6.94 -19.22
C ALA A 221 9.80 5.99 -18.15
N VAL A 222 9.73 6.42 -16.88
CA VAL A 222 9.16 5.63 -15.78
C VAL A 222 7.67 5.40 -16.00
N ILE A 223 6.91 6.41 -16.43
CA ILE A 223 5.47 6.30 -16.71
C ILE A 223 5.22 5.29 -17.83
N GLU A 224 5.99 5.34 -18.93
CA GLU A 224 5.83 4.38 -20.03
C GLU A 224 6.21 2.95 -19.59
N HIS A 225 7.25 2.79 -18.80
CA HIS A 225 7.62 1.48 -18.23
C HIS A 225 6.48 0.93 -17.35
N ALA A 226 5.99 1.71 -16.42
CA ALA A 226 4.93 1.30 -15.49
C ALA A 226 3.65 0.86 -16.21
N LYS A 227 3.28 1.48 -17.33
CA LYS A 227 2.15 1.06 -18.17
C LYS A 227 2.29 -0.39 -18.64
N THR A 228 3.51 -0.83 -18.96
CA THR A 228 3.75 -2.21 -19.41
C THR A 228 3.47 -3.25 -18.33
N GLU A 229 3.59 -2.84 -17.07
CA GLU A 229 3.33 -3.68 -15.89
C GLU A 229 1.96 -3.44 -15.24
N LYS A 230 1.18 -2.49 -15.77
CA LYS A 230 -0.08 -2.01 -15.18
C LYS A 230 0.13 -1.45 -13.75
N ALA A 231 1.30 -0.88 -13.51
CA ALA A 231 1.66 -0.23 -12.25
C ALA A 231 1.34 1.26 -12.30
N GLU A 232 1.09 1.84 -11.13
CA GLU A 232 0.87 3.27 -10.96
C GLU A 232 2.19 4.00 -10.69
N VAL A 233 2.28 5.26 -11.11
CA VAL A 233 3.42 6.15 -10.85
C VAL A 233 2.93 7.39 -10.13
N VAL A 234 3.55 7.70 -9.01
CA VAL A 234 3.36 8.98 -8.29
C VAL A 234 4.64 9.78 -8.41
N ALA A 235 4.58 10.92 -9.10
CA ALA A 235 5.68 11.88 -9.11
C ALA A 235 5.67 12.68 -7.80
N ILE A 236 6.80 12.72 -7.12
CA ILE A 236 7.01 13.46 -5.86
C ILE A 236 8.35 14.17 -5.89
N CYS A 237 8.48 15.25 -5.14
CA CYS A 237 9.77 15.83 -4.81
C CYS A 237 10.05 15.62 -3.32
N ALA A 238 10.88 14.63 -2.99
CA ALA A 238 11.12 14.26 -1.60
C ALA A 238 11.71 15.41 -0.75
N ALA A 239 12.40 16.37 -1.38
CA ALA A 239 12.89 17.56 -0.69
C ALA A 239 11.73 18.49 -0.28
N ILE A 240 10.83 18.80 -1.21
CA ILE A 240 9.62 19.61 -0.94
C ILE A 240 8.76 18.94 0.14
N GLU A 241 8.54 17.62 0.02
CA GLU A 241 7.74 16.89 1.00
C GLU A 241 8.36 16.92 2.42
N ALA A 242 9.68 16.90 2.50
CA ALA A 242 10.37 17.04 3.79
C ALA A 242 10.20 18.45 4.39
N GLU A 243 10.13 19.50 3.56
CA GLU A 243 9.86 20.87 3.98
C GLU A 243 8.40 21.03 4.43
N ILE A 244 7.45 20.54 3.62
CA ILE A 244 6.01 20.56 3.95
C ILE A 244 5.72 19.85 5.28
N ALA A 245 6.43 18.77 5.58
CA ALA A 245 6.25 18.01 6.82
C ALA A 245 6.69 18.77 8.10
N GLU A 246 7.41 19.90 7.97
CA GLU A 246 7.82 20.75 9.08
C GLU A 246 6.87 21.93 9.30
N LEU A 247 5.95 22.23 8.36
CA LEU A 247 5.05 23.37 8.36
C LEU A 247 3.77 23.05 9.14
N ASP A 248 3.17 24.09 9.74
CA ASP A 248 1.81 23.99 10.27
C ASP A 248 0.76 24.01 9.13
N ASP A 249 -0.51 23.72 9.46
CA ASP A 249 -1.56 23.56 8.45
C ASP A 249 -1.80 24.82 7.60
N ASP A 250 -1.69 26.00 8.19
CA ASP A 250 -1.89 27.28 7.50
C ASP A 250 -0.71 27.56 6.56
N GLU A 251 0.52 27.36 7.04
CA GLU A 251 1.76 27.51 6.27
C GLU A 251 1.80 26.49 5.13
N LYS A 252 1.42 25.23 5.39
CA LYS A 252 1.33 24.16 4.40
C LYS A 252 0.41 24.54 3.25
N GLN A 253 -0.77 25.10 3.53
CA GLN A 253 -1.71 25.50 2.48
C GLN A 253 -1.16 26.65 1.64
N LEU A 254 -0.49 27.63 2.24
CA LEU A 254 0.15 28.73 1.52
C LEU A 254 1.26 28.20 0.62
N PHE A 255 2.10 27.33 1.13
CA PHE A 255 3.22 26.73 0.38
C PHE A 255 2.75 25.92 -0.82
N LEU A 256 1.70 25.09 -0.65
CA LEU A 256 1.08 24.34 -1.73
C LEU A 256 0.52 25.26 -2.83
N ASN A 257 -0.15 26.33 -2.43
CA ASN A 257 -0.70 27.31 -3.37
C ASN A 257 0.41 28.00 -4.19
N ASP A 258 1.52 28.37 -3.54
CA ASP A 258 2.68 29.00 -4.22
C ASP A 258 3.32 28.07 -5.25
N LEU A 259 3.33 26.76 -4.96
CA LEU A 259 3.81 25.74 -5.89
C LEU A 259 2.78 25.31 -6.92
N GLY A 260 1.54 25.79 -6.85
CA GLY A 260 0.43 25.37 -7.72
C GLY A 260 -0.01 23.92 -7.53
N LEU A 261 0.20 23.37 -6.32
CA LEU A 261 -0.18 22.01 -5.96
C LEU A 261 -1.52 22.02 -5.20
N GLU A 262 -2.41 21.08 -5.52
CA GLU A 262 -3.71 20.93 -4.85
C GLU A 262 -3.60 20.18 -3.51
N GLU A 263 -2.63 19.26 -3.43
CA GLU A 263 -2.35 18.43 -2.24
C GLU A 263 -0.87 18.01 -2.20
N PRO A 264 -0.34 17.66 -1.02
CA PRO A 264 1.00 17.11 -0.89
C PRO A 264 1.19 15.85 -1.75
N GLY A 265 2.40 15.66 -2.27
CA GLY A 265 2.74 14.42 -2.98
C GLY A 265 2.70 13.19 -2.06
N LEU A 266 2.99 13.37 -0.77
CA LEU A 266 2.85 12.31 0.24
C LEU A 266 1.41 11.81 0.36
N ASP A 267 0.42 12.70 0.36
CA ASP A 267 -0.99 12.33 0.45
C ASP A 267 -1.39 11.48 -0.76
N ARG A 268 -0.98 11.89 -1.98
CA ARG A 268 -1.16 11.10 -3.20
C ARG A 268 -0.50 9.73 -3.12
N LEU A 269 0.71 9.68 -2.57
CA LEU A 269 1.47 8.44 -2.42
C LEU A 269 0.80 7.49 -1.43
N ILE A 270 0.31 8.01 -0.31
CA ILE A 270 -0.43 7.24 0.71
C ILE A 270 -1.71 6.67 0.10
N HIS A 271 -2.49 7.49 -0.62
CA HIS A 271 -3.70 7.05 -1.29
C HIS A 271 -3.42 5.98 -2.36
N ALA A 272 -2.39 6.18 -3.19
CA ALA A 272 -1.99 5.21 -4.21
C ALA A 272 -1.57 3.87 -3.57
N GLY A 273 -0.77 3.90 -2.49
CA GLY A 273 -0.40 2.71 -1.72
C GLY A 273 -1.61 1.99 -1.10
N TYR A 274 -2.55 2.76 -0.55
CA TYR A 274 -3.78 2.25 0.03
C TYR A 274 -4.64 1.52 -1.03
N HIS A 275 -4.81 2.13 -2.21
CA HIS A 275 -5.52 1.53 -3.32
C HIS A 275 -4.80 0.32 -3.91
N LEU A 276 -3.47 0.37 -4.01
CA LEU A 276 -2.65 -0.74 -4.50
C LEU A 276 -2.84 -2.01 -3.67
N LEU A 277 -2.99 -1.84 -2.35
CA LEU A 277 -3.26 -2.92 -1.40
C LEU A 277 -4.72 -3.42 -1.46
N GLY A 278 -5.55 -2.86 -2.33
CA GLY A 278 -6.96 -3.22 -2.45
C GLY A 278 -7.79 -2.81 -1.23
N LEU A 279 -7.36 -1.77 -0.53
CA LEU A 279 -8.03 -1.25 0.66
C LEU A 279 -9.14 -0.26 0.33
N GLN A 280 -10.06 -0.13 1.26
CA GLN A 280 -11.10 0.90 1.26
C GLN A 280 -11.48 1.24 2.70
N THR A 281 -12.18 2.34 2.87
CA THR A 281 -12.53 2.89 4.18
C THR A 281 -14.04 2.88 4.38
N TYR A 282 -14.50 2.43 5.55
CA TYR A 282 -15.81 2.74 6.07
C TYR A 282 -15.69 3.54 7.37
N PHE A 283 -16.75 4.19 7.79
CA PHE A 283 -16.77 5.04 8.97
C PHE A 283 -17.73 4.53 10.03
N THR A 284 -17.39 4.81 11.28
CA THR A 284 -18.33 4.82 12.39
C THR A 284 -18.43 6.25 12.91
N ALA A 285 -19.63 6.77 13.10
CA ALA A 285 -19.85 8.15 13.54
C ALA A 285 -20.74 8.19 14.77
N GLY A 286 -20.24 8.78 15.85
CA GLY A 286 -20.98 8.92 17.10
C GLY A 286 -20.41 10.02 17.99
N PRO A 287 -21.09 10.38 19.12
CA PRO A 287 -20.66 11.47 19.99
C PRO A 287 -19.36 11.18 20.77
N LYS A 288 -18.95 9.92 20.89
CA LYS A 288 -17.69 9.56 21.52
C LYS A 288 -16.52 9.64 20.54
N GLU A 289 -16.71 9.09 19.36
CA GLU A 289 -15.69 9.08 18.32
C GLU A 289 -16.32 9.06 16.92
N VAL A 290 -15.60 9.64 15.97
CA VAL A 290 -15.73 9.41 14.55
C VAL A 290 -14.45 8.73 14.11
N ARG A 291 -14.58 7.56 13.46
CA ARG A 291 -13.42 6.76 13.11
C ARG A 291 -13.52 6.19 11.71
N ALA A 292 -12.40 6.24 11.01
CA ALA A 292 -12.19 5.57 9.74
C ALA A 292 -11.61 4.17 9.98
N TRP A 293 -12.19 3.16 9.35
CA TRP A 293 -11.81 1.76 9.46
C TRP A 293 -11.35 1.23 8.12
N THR A 294 -10.20 0.57 8.11
CA THR A 294 -9.62 -0.04 6.91
C THR A 294 -10.15 -1.45 6.71
N ILE A 295 -10.67 -1.73 5.53
CA ILE A 295 -11.11 -3.06 5.07
C ILE A 295 -10.61 -3.32 3.66
N HIS A 296 -10.71 -4.58 3.19
CA HIS A 296 -10.43 -4.90 1.79
C HIS A 296 -11.66 -4.66 0.91
N LYS A 297 -11.42 -4.30 -0.33
CA LYS A 297 -12.48 -4.25 -1.34
C LYS A 297 -13.12 -5.63 -1.48
N GLY A 298 -14.43 -5.70 -1.31
CA GLY A 298 -15.19 -6.93 -1.36
C GLY A 298 -15.48 -7.56 0.01
N ASP A 299 -15.00 -6.99 1.10
CA ASP A 299 -15.35 -7.45 2.44
C ASP A 299 -16.84 -7.29 2.72
N THR A 300 -17.41 -8.32 3.33
CA THR A 300 -18.81 -8.33 3.76
C THR A 300 -18.98 -7.58 5.09
N ALA A 301 -20.22 -7.21 5.42
CA ALA A 301 -20.52 -6.51 6.66
C ALA A 301 -20.04 -7.25 7.94
N PRO A 302 -20.13 -8.59 8.07
CA PRO A 302 -19.52 -9.31 9.19
C PRO A 302 -17.98 -9.17 9.24
N GLN A 303 -17.30 -9.26 8.08
CA GLN A 303 -15.85 -9.10 8.00
C GLN A 303 -15.44 -7.68 8.41
N ALA A 304 -16.16 -6.67 7.94
CA ALA A 304 -15.95 -5.28 8.36
C ALA A 304 -16.19 -5.08 9.86
N ALA A 305 -17.22 -5.71 10.43
CA ALA A 305 -17.46 -5.70 11.88
C ALA A 305 -16.31 -6.37 12.66
N GLY A 306 -15.71 -7.42 12.08
CA GLY A 306 -14.56 -8.15 12.63
C GLY A 306 -13.31 -7.29 12.79
N VAL A 307 -13.15 -6.25 11.97
CA VAL A 307 -12.04 -5.29 12.09
C VAL A 307 -12.15 -4.47 13.39
N ILE A 308 -13.36 -4.22 13.87
CA ILE A 308 -13.58 -3.56 15.16
C ILE A 308 -13.26 -4.53 16.31
N HIS A 309 -13.88 -5.71 16.28
CA HIS A 309 -13.66 -6.76 17.25
C HIS A 309 -14.18 -8.11 16.72
N THR A 310 -13.51 -9.21 17.05
CA THR A 310 -13.89 -10.56 16.61
C THR A 310 -15.28 -10.98 17.09
N ASP A 311 -15.75 -10.47 18.23
CA ASP A 311 -17.10 -10.73 18.74
C ASP A 311 -18.18 -10.07 17.87
N PHE A 312 -17.87 -8.92 17.24
CA PHE A 312 -18.80 -8.26 16.32
C PHE A 312 -19.02 -9.10 15.06
N GLU A 313 -17.98 -9.77 14.58
CA GLU A 313 -18.08 -10.71 13.46
C GLU A 313 -18.89 -11.94 13.84
N ARG A 314 -18.54 -12.58 14.96
CA ARG A 314 -19.21 -13.82 15.43
C ARG A 314 -20.67 -13.61 15.76
N GLY A 315 -20.99 -12.53 16.47
CA GLY A 315 -22.34 -12.19 16.89
C GLY A 315 -23.12 -11.32 15.92
N PHE A 316 -22.61 -11.12 14.70
CA PHE A 316 -23.22 -10.20 13.72
C PHE A 316 -24.70 -10.52 13.46
N ILE A 317 -25.54 -9.50 13.62
CA ILE A 317 -26.97 -9.57 13.34
C ILE A 317 -27.27 -8.82 12.05
N ARG A 318 -26.93 -7.53 11.99
CA ARG A 318 -27.10 -6.64 10.83
C ARG A 318 -26.27 -5.38 10.98
N ALA A 319 -26.04 -4.69 9.86
CA ALA A 319 -25.45 -3.36 9.83
C ALA A 319 -26.51 -2.32 9.50
N GLN A 320 -26.60 -1.25 10.28
CA GLN A 320 -27.30 -0.03 9.90
C GLN A 320 -26.31 0.77 9.05
N THR A 321 -26.67 1.00 7.78
CA THR A 321 -25.77 1.55 6.77
C THR A 321 -26.34 2.81 6.18
N ILE A 322 -25.56 3.88 6.17
CA ILE A 322 -25.89 5.15 5.53
C ILE A 322 -24.74 5.47 4.56
N ALA A 323 -25.04 5.79 3.31
CA ALA A 323 -24.01 6.29 2.40
C ALA A 323 -23.47 7.64 2.89
N TYR A 324 -22.19 7.91 2.68
CA TYR A 324 -21.54 9.15 3.13
C TYR A 324 -22.32 10.40 2.69
N ASP A 325 -22.69 10.51 1.42
CA ASP A 325 -23.41 11.67 0.88
C ASP A 325 -24.81 11.82 1.51
N ASP A 326 -25.50 10.71 1.78
CA ASP A 326 -26.79 10.71 2.46
C ASP A 326 -26.63 11.15 3.94
N TYR A 327 -25.52 10.76 4.60
CA TYR A 327 -25.24 11.19 5.96
C TYR A 327 -25.02 12.72 6.05
N LEU A 328 -24.27 13.28 5.10
CA LEU A 328 -24.04 14.74 5.04
C LEU A 328 -25.33 15.49 4.69
N SER A 329 -26.03 15.09 3.63
CA SER A 329 -27.23 15.79 3.15
C SER A 329 -28.38 15.77 4.15
N CYS A 330 -28.46 14.70 4.97
CA CYS A 330 -29.46 14.55 6.03
C CYS A 330 -29.01 15.09 7.39
N ASN A 331 -27.81 15.70 7.47
CA ASN A 331 -27.23 16.22 8.69
C ASN A 331 -27.13 15.19 9.84
N GLY A 332 -26.66 13.98 9.47
CA GLY A 332 -26.35 12.92 10.41
C GLY A 332 -27.31 11.73 10.43
N GLU A 333 -27.09 10.83 11.39
CA GLU A 333 -27.78 9.56 11.50
C GLU A 333 -29.30 9.71 11.66
N GLN A 334 -29.74 10.63 12.54
CA GLN A 334 -31.16 10.82 12.81
C GLN A 334 -31.91 11.33 11.59
N GLY A 335 -31.36 12.34 10.89
CA GLY A 335 -31.97 12.87 9.67
C GLY A 335 -32.01 11.83 8.53
N ALA A 336 -30.95 11.02 8.39
CA ALA A 336 -30.90 9.94 7.42
C ALA A 336 -31.96 8.86 7.72
N LYS A 337 -32.20 8.56 8.98
CA LYS A 337 -33.26 7.63 9.41
C LYS A 337 -34.64 8.17 9.09
N GLU A 338 -34.91 9.44 9.40
CA GLU A 338 -36.18 10.11 9.10
C GLU A 338 -36.44 10.23 7.60
N ALA A 339 -35.42 10.46 6.82
CA ALA A 339 -35.47 10.50 5.35
C ALA A 339 -35.55 9.12 4.68
N GLY A 340 -35.51 8.01 5.47
CA GLY A 340 -35.49 6.65 4.94
C GLY A 340 -34.23 6.24 4.20
N LYS A 341 -33.12 6.92 4.47
CA LYS A 341 -31.80 6.68 3.86
C LYS A 341 -30.95 5.67 4.64
N MET A 342 -31.30 5.38 5.89
CA MET A 342 -30.66 4.34 6.68
C MET A 342 -31.19 2.98 6.25
N ARG A 343 -30.30 2.12 5.74
CA ARG A 343 -30.58 0.77 5.31
C ARG A 343 -30.20 -0.23 6.40
N ALA A 344 -30.93 -1.33 6.46
CA ALA A 344 -30.57 -2.48 7.31
C ALA A 344 -30.00 -3.58 6.41
N GLU A 345 -28.70 -3.80 6.50
CA GLU A 345 -27.97 -4.73 5.65
C GLU A 345 -27.62 -6.02 6.39
N GLY A 346 -27.73 -7.14 5.70
CA GLY A 346 -27.45 -8.48 6.21
C GLY A 346 -26.00 -8.93 6.01
N LYS A 347 -25.78 -10.24 6.24
CA LYS A 347 -24.44 -10.85 6.20
C LYS A 347 -23.77 -10.83 4.84
N ASP A 348 -24.53 -10.82 3.77
CA ASP A 348 -24.03 -10.86 2.40
C ASP A 348 -23.75 -9.46 1.81
N TYR A 349 -24.03 -8.41 2.59
CA TYR A 349 -23.78 -7.05 2.14
C TYR A 349 -22.27 -6.81 2.00
N ILE A 350 -21.87 -6.42 0.80
CA ILE A 350 -20.49 -5.98 0.53
C ILE A 350 -20.40 -4.50 0.86
N VAL A 351 -19.56 -4.17 1.84
CA VAL A 351 -19.36 -2.79 2.30
C VAL A 351 -18.77 -1.95 1.17
N LYS A 352 -19.30 -0.75 1.01
CA LYS A 352 -18.80 0.23 0.02
C LYS A 352 -17.88 1.23 0.69
N ASP A 353 -16.94 1.75 -0.10
CA ASP A 353 -16.08 2.84 0.35
C ASP A 353 -16.92 4.06 0.73
N GLY A 354 -16.69 4.62 1.90
CA GLY A 354 -17.43 5.74 2.45
C GLY A 354 -18.72 5.40 3.20
N ASP A 355 -19.14 4.13 3.29
CA ASP A 355 -20.31 3.76 4.11
C ASP A 355 -20.10 4.16 5.57
N VAL A 356 -21.13 4.76 6.18
CA VAL A 356 -21.21 5.00 7.63
C VAL A 356 -22.01 3.89 8.26
N LEU A 357 -21.36 3.08 9.11
CA LEU A 357 -21.89 1.82 9.61
C LEU A 357 -22.09 1.84 11.13
N ASN A 358 -23.19 1.24 11.58
CA ASN A 358 -23.42 0.87 12.97
C ASN A 358 -23.80 -0.60 13.04
N PHE A 359 -22.95 -1.43 13.67
CA PHE A 359 -23.14 -2.88 13.75
C PHE A 359 -23.98 -3.27 14.95
N LEU A 360 -25.01 -4.06 14.71
CA LEU A 360 -25.80 -4.73 15.75
C LEU A 360 -25.32 -6.18 15.85
N PHE A 361 -24.95 -6.57 17.04
CA PHE A 361 -24.42 -7.91 17.32
C PHE A 361 -24.91 -8.42 18.69
N ASN A 362 -24.86 -9.73 18.89
CA ASN A 362 -25.17 -10.38 20.14
C ASN A 362 -24.15 -11.50 20.38
N VAL A 363 -23.48 -11.49 21.53
CA VAL A 363 -22.44 -12.45 21.93
C VAL A 363 -22.92 -13.23 23.13
#